data_d6c474474db9a314f008a5d31d26be8b
#
_entry.id   d6c474474db9a314f008a5d31d26be8b
#
_cell.length_a   1.000
_cell.length_b   1.000
_cell.length_c   1.000
_cell.angle_alpha   90.00
_cell.angle_beta   90.00
_cell.angle_gamma   90.00
#
_symmetry.space_group_name_H-M   'P 1'
#
loop_
_entity.id
_entity.type
_entity.pdbx_description
1 polymer ?
#
loop_
_entity_poly.entity_id
_entity_poly.type
_entity_poly.pdbx_seq_one_letter_code
_entity_poly.pdbx_strand_id
1 'polypeptide(L)' 'MQESTFTNYDQLPLFLNANAVAQVLGVSISSAYELMHEEVFPSVRIGSRFVVPKDKFRQWAERQTGGAR' A
#
# COMPACT_ATOMS: atom_id res chain seq x y z
N MET A 1 5.67 -16.54 1.20
CA MET A 1 5.59 -15.11 0.86
C MET A 1 5.46 -14.95 -0.65
N GLN A 2 4.57 -14.10 -1.07
CA GLN A 2 4.36 -13.84 -2.49
C GLN A 2 5.33 -12.76 -2.96
N GLU A 3 5.74 -12.90 -4.22
CA GLU A 3 6.58 -11.87 -4.80
C GLU A 3 5.73 -10.78 -5.41
N SER A 4 6.23 -9.56 -5.33
CA SER A 4 5.54 -8.42 -5.94
C SER A 4 5.64 -8.51 -7.45
N THR A 5 4.56 -8.15 -8.14
CA THR A 5 4.56 -8.07 -9.60
C THR A 5 4.98 -6.71 -10.10
N PHE A 6 5.19 -5.75 -9.20
CA PHE A 6 5.56 -4.38 -9.56
C PHE A 6 7.02 -4.13 -9.18
N THR A 7 7.77 -3.50 -10.07
CA THR A 7 9.17 -3.23 -9.84
C THR A 7 9.46 -1.74 -9.62
N ASN A 8 8.50 -0.87 -9.92
CA ASN A 8 8.66 0.54 -9.61
C ASN A 8 7.28 1.20 -9.49
N TYR A 9 7.27 2.38 -8.90
CA TYR A 9 6.02 3.07 -8.61
C TYR A 9 5.31 3.59 -9.84
N ASP A 10 6.05 3.79 -10.93
CA ASP A 10 5.43 4.29 -12.17
C ASP A 10 4.46 3.28 -12.77
N GLN A 11 4.60 2.01 -12.42
CA GLN A 11 3.71 0.95 -12.90
C GLN A 11 2.37 0.95 -12.18
N LEU A 12 2.23 1.72 -11.11
CA LEU A 12 1.04 1.68 -10.28
C LEU A 12 0.03 2.73 -10.74
N PRO A 13 -1.27 2.45 -10.56
CA PRO A 13 -2.27 3.49 -10.79
C PRO A 13 -2.18 4.58 -9.72
N LEU A 14 -2.88 5.68 -9.95
CA LEU A 14 -2.83 6.82 -9.02
C LEU A 14 -3.36 6.46 -7.64
N PHE A 15 -4.34 5.56 -7.56
CA PHE A 15 -4.89 5.09 -6.29
C PHE A 15 -4.80 3.57 -6.24
N LEU A 16 -4.46 3.06 -5.08
CA LEU A 16 -4.25 1.63 -4.88
C LEU A 16 -5.34 1.09 -3.95
N ASN A 17 -5.99 0.01 -4.36
CA ASN A 17 -6.90 -0.70 -3.47
C ASN A 17 -6.14 -1.80 -2.72
N ALA A 18 -6.87 -2.57 -1.89
CA ALA A 18 -6.22 -3.60 -1.09
C ALA A 18 -5.51 -4.64 -1.95
N ASN A 19 -6.10 -5.01 -3.09
CA ASN A 19 -5.45 -5.96 -4.00
C ASN A 19 -4.11 -5.43 -4.49
N ALA A 20 -4.09 -4.17 -4.91
CA ALA A 20 -2.88 -3.56 -5.43
C ALA A 20 -1.82 -3.44 -4.34
N VAL A 21 -2.23 -3.01 -3.15
CA VAL A 21 -1.30 -2.91 -2.03
C VAL A 21 -0.71 -4.28 -1.70
N ALA A 22 -1.54 -5.32 -1.70
CA ALA A 22 -1.07 -6.67 -1.43
C ALA A 22 -0.03 -7.10 -2.45
N GLN A 23 -0.26 -6.82 -3.73
CA GLN A 23 0.67 -7.18 -4.78
C GLN A 23 1.98 -6.44 -4.67
N VAL A 24 1.91 -5.16 -4.35
CA VAL A 24 3.13 -4.35 -4.22
C VAL A 24 3.97 -4.83 -3.04
N LEU A 25 3.32 -5.12 -1.92
CA LEU A 25 4.05 -5.53 -0.72
C LEU A 25 4.39 -7.00 -0.70
N GLY A 26 3.76 -7.79 -1.57
CA GLY A 26 3.99 -9.23 -1.59
C GLY A 26 3.38 -9.93 -0.39
N VAL A 27 2.22 -9.47 0.06
CA VAL A 27 1.52 -10.05 1.20
C VAL A 27 0.11 -10.46 0.77
N SER A 28 -0.58 -11.16 1.66
CA SER A 28 -1.96 -11.57 1.38
C SER A 28 -2.89 -10.35 1.36
N ILE A 29 -4.04 -10.51 0.72
CA ILE A 29 -5.03 -9.44 0.67
C ILE A 29 -5.53 -9.13 2.08
N SER A 30 -5.69 -10.14 2.92
CA SER A 30 -6.10 -9.94 4.31
C SER A 30 -5.12 -9.06 5.06
N SER A 31 -3.82 -9.31 4.89
CA SER A 31 -2.80 -8.50 5.56
C SER A 31 -2.83 -7.06 5.05
N ALA A 32 -3.01 -6.88 3.75
CA ALA A 32 -3.10 -5.54 3.18
C ALA A 32 -4.33 -4.80 3.71
N TYR A 33 -5.43 -5.50 3.83
CA TYR A 33 -6.66 -4.92 4.35
C TYR A 33 -6.47 -4.42 5.78
N GLU A 34 -5.83 -5.26 6.62
CA GLU A 34 -5.56 -4.88 8.00
C GLU A 34 -4.66 -3.66 8.07
N LEU A 35 -3.63 -3.63 7.22
CA LEU A 35 -2.73 -2.49 7.17
C LEU A 35 -3.47 -1.21 6.83
N MET A 36 -4.39 -1.28 5.87
CA MET A 36 -5.10 -0.10 5.41
C MET A 36 -6.11 0.41 6.43
N HIS A 37 -6.42 -0.36 7.47
CA HIS A 37 -7.27 0.09 8.55
C HIS A 37 -6.50 0.80 9.65
N GLU A 38 -5.18 0.75 9.62
CA GLU A 38 -4.38 1.40 10.65
C GLU A 38 -4.35 2.90 10.44
N GLU A 39 -4.38 3.63 11.56
CA GLU A 39 -4.41 5.09 11.48
C GLU A 39 -3.16 5.67 10.87
N VAL A 40 -2.04 5.01 11.08
CA VAL A 40 -0.76 5.53 10.57
C VAL A 40 -0.60 5.31 9.08
N PHE A 41 -1.41 4.45 8.50
CA PHE A 41 -1.37 4.22 7.06
C PHE A 41 -2.23 5.27 6.36
N PRO A 42 -1.72 5.91 5.30
CA PRO A 42 -2.43 7.05 4.67
C PRO A 42 -3.55 6.63 3.73
N SER A 43 -4.41 5.70 4.15
CA SER A 43 -5.53 5.29 3.33
C SER A 43 -6.67 6.30 3.41
N VAL A 44 -7.51 6.30 2.36
CA VAL A 44 -8.71 7.11 2.29
C VAL A 44 -9.89 6.18 2.15
N ARG A 45 -10.92 6.41 2.97
CA ARG A 45 -12.12 5.60 2.89
C ARG A 45 -13.12 6.25 1.95
N ILE A 46 -13.56 5.49 0.94
CA ILE A 46 -14.56 5.96 -0.01
C ILE A 46 -15.68 4.94 0.01
N GLY A 47 -16.80 5.30 0.66
CA GLY A 47 -17.88 4.34 0.87
C GLY A 47 -17.41 3.22 1.74
N SER A 48 -17.52 1.99 1.23
CA SER A 48 -17.06 0.81 1.96
C SER A 48 -15.65 0.36 1.54
N ARG A 49 -14.99 1.17 0.73
CA ARG A 49 -13.67 0.82 0.21
C ARG A 49 -12.59 1.67 0.82
N PHE A 50 -11.41 1.08 0.91
CA PHE A 50 -10.19 1.81 1.27
C PHE A 50 -9.27 1.86 0.07
N VAL A 51 -8.74 3.05 -0.20
CA VAL A 51 -7.73 3.23 -1.23
C VAL A 51 -6.62 4.11 -0.66
N VAL A 52 -5.46 4.07 -1.27
CA VAL A 52 -4.36 4.92 -0.84
C VAL A 52 -3.77 5.58 -2.08
N PRO A 53 -3.56 6.90 -2.06
CA PRO A 53 -2.88 7.57 -3.17
C PRO A 53 -1.46 7.02 -3.30
N LYS A 54 -1.06 6.76 -4.51
CA LYS A 54 0.26 6.17 -4.78
C LYS A 54 1.39 6.95 -4.13
N ASP A 55 1.34 8.28 -4.22
CA ASP A 55 2.39 9.11 -3.65
C ASP A 55 2.46 8.98 -2.13
N LYS A 56 1.31 8.90 -1.48
CA LYS A 56 1.26 8.74 -0.03
C LYS A 56 1.73 7.36 0.39
N PHE A 57 1.38 6.34 -0.40
CA PHE A 57 1.85 5.00 -0.15
C PHE A 57 3.38 4.94 -0.24
N ARG A 58 3.94 5.58 -1.26
CA ARG A 58 5.38 5.63 -1.44
C ARG A 58 6.06 6.31 -0.25
N GLN A 59 5.53 7.44 0.20
CA GLN A 59 6.10 8.15 1.34
C GLN A 59 6.04 7.29 2.59
N TRP A 60 4.91 6.60 2.80
CA TRP A 60 4.77 5.72 3.94
C TRP A 60 5.82 4.61 3.90
N ALA A 61 5.98 3.98 2.74
CA ALA A 61 6.93 2.87 2.59
C ALA A 61 8.36 3.34 2.84
N GLU A 62 8.70 4.52 2.34
CA GLU A 62 10.05 5.04 2.53
C GLU A 62 10.34 5.32 4.00
N ARG A 63 9.33 5.79 4.74
CA ARG A 63 9.52 6.02 6.17
C ARG A 63 9.73 4.73 6.93
N GLN A 64 9.06 3.64 6.51
CA GLN A 64 9.22 2.35 7.18
C GLN A 64 10.61 1.79 6.99
N THR A 65 11.23 2.06 5.85
CA THR A 65 12.52 1.46 5.53
C THR A 65 13.67 2.42 5.74
N GLY A 66 13.53 3.63 5.25
CA GLY A 66 14.63 4.59 5.28
C GLY A 66 14.87 5.19 6.65
N GLY A 67 13.81 5.45 7.37
CA GLY A 67 13.93 6.07 8.68
C GLY A 67 14.59 5.19 9.70
N ALA A 68 14.64 3.90 9.45
CA ALA A 68 15.24 2.96 10.38
C ALA A 68 16.76 3.05 10.40
N ARG A 69 17.35 3.71 9.44
CA ARG A 69 18.82 3.77 9.34
C ARG A 69 19.38 4.88 10.14
#